data_c52749abbfae14a9933008a039d6eede
#
_entry.id   c52749abbfae14a9933008a039d6eede
#
_cell.length_a   1.000
_cell.length_b   1.000
_cell.length_c   1.000
_cell.angle_alpha   90.00
_cell.angle_beta   90.00
_cell.angle_gamma   90.00
#
_symmetry.space_group_name_H-M   'P 1'
#
loop_
_entity.id
_entity.type
_entity.pdbx_description
1 polymer ?
#
loop_
_entity_poly.entity_id
_entity_poly.type
_entity_poly.pdbx_seq_one_letter_code
_entity_poly.pdbx_strand_id
1 'polypeptide(L)'
;MAAGKEIRGKIKSVENTKKITKAMEMVAASKMRKAQERMRAARPYSNKVRDIATHLGQANPEYFHPFMKKHPHVKAHGFIVVTTDKGLCSGMNTNILRLLTARLKDLQAQGETAQTVAIGNKGLGFLNRVGAKVLAQVVQLGDTPHLERLIGPVKVMLDAYSKGELASVSICFTRFINTMKQEAVIEQLLPLSADKMAQETLASGPTHSWDYLYEPEPQAVIDDLLVRYVEALVYQAVAENMASEQSARMVAMKSATDNAGNVIGELKLVYNKTRQAAITKELSEIVAGAAAV
;
A
#
# COMPACT_ATOMS: atom_id res chain seq x y z
N MET A 1 -33.60 36.32 -3.86
CA MET A 1 -32.18 36.68 -4.08
C MET A 1 -31.19 35.90 -3.20
N ALA A 2 -31.47 35.60 -1.92
CA ALA A 2 -30.54 34.85 -1.02
C ALA A 2 -30.18 33.43 -1.54
N ALA A 3 -31.16 32.63 -1.97
CA ALA A 3 -30.96 31.27 -2.47
C ALA A 3 -30.04 31.21 -3.73
N GLY A 4 -30.18 32.17 -4.64
CA GLY A 4 -29.32 32.22 -5.83
C GLY A 4 -27.85 32.54 -5.50
N LYS A 5 -27.59 33.38 -4.49
CA LYS A 5 -26.22 33.69 -4.03
C LYS A 5 -25.57 32.47 -3.38
N GLU A 6 -26.32 31.70 -2.61
CA GLU A 6 -25.83 30.45 -2.00
C GLU A 6 -25.45 29.42 -3.03
N ILE A 7 -26.32 29.16 -4.05
CA ILE A 7 -26.04 28.20 -5.12
C ILE A 7 -24.80 28.62 -5.90
N ARG A 8 -24.64 29.89 -6.21
CA ARG A 8 -23.44 30.43 -6.88
C ARG A 8 -22.17 30.20 -6.05
N GLY A 9 -22.26 30.37 -4.72
CA GLY A 9 -21.17 30.04 -3.79
C GLY A 9 -20.79 28.55 -3.86
N LYS A 10 -21.78 27.65 -3.85
CA LYS A 10 -21.57 26.21 -3.99
C LYS A 10 -20.90 25.86 -5.33
N ILE A 11 -21.36 26.44 -6.45
CA ILE A 11 -20.73 26.24 -7.77
C ILE A 11 -19.26 26.62 -7.73
N LYS A 12 -18.92 27.79 -7.20
CA LYS A 12 -17.52 28.25 -7.10
C LYS A 12 -16.67 27.33 -6.23
N SER A 13 -17.22 26.80 -5.11
CA SER A 13 -16.53 25.85 -4.25
C SER A 13 -16.23 24.54 -4.99
N VAL A 14 -17.21 23.96 -5.71
CA VAL A 14 -17.03 22.72 -6.47
C VAL A 14 -16.08 22.93 -7.67
N GLU A 15 -16.11 24.10 -8.32
CA GLU A 15 -15.13 24.45 -9.38
C GLU A 15 -13.69 24.48 -8.83
N ASN A 16 -13.47 25.02 -7.62
CA ASN A 16 -12.17 24.98 -6.99
C ASN A 16 -11.75 23.54 -6.65
N THR A 17 -12.67 22.73 -6.10
CA THR A 17 -12.41 21.30 -5.83
C THR A 17 -12.03 20.57 -7.11
N LYS A 18 -12.74 20.81 -8.24
CA LYS A 18 -12.41 20.23 -9.54
C LYS A 18 -11.00 20.59 -10.01
N LYS A 19 -10.56 21.82 -9.80
CA LYS A 19 -9.18 22.25 -10.15
C LYS A 19 -8.15 21.53 -9.28
N ILE A 20 -8.41 21.40 -7.97
CA ILE A 20 -7.52 20.70 -7.03
C ILE A 20 -7.41 19.22 -7.38
N THR A 21 -8.54 18.53 -7.62
CA THR A 21 -8.52 17.10 -7.97
C THR A 21 -7.83 16.84 -9.29
N LYS A 22 -8.01 17.73 -10.28
CA LYS A 22 -7.29 17.64 -11.55
C LYS A 22 -5.77 17.82 -11.41
N ALA A 23 -5.35 18.77 -10.59
CA ALA A 23 -3.92 18.94 -10.26
C ALA A 23 -3.35 17.72 -9.55
N MET A 24 -4.09 17.15 -8.57
CA MET A 24 -3.69 15.93 -7.86
C MET A 24 -3.60 14.71 -8.77
N GLU A 25 -4.50 14.57 -9.74
CA GLU A 25 -4.45 13.54 -10.78
C GLU A 25 -3.13 13.61 -11.56
N MET A 26 -2.75 14.81 -12.04
CA MET A 26 -1.51 15.00 -12.80
C MET A 26 -0.25 14.71 -11.96
N VAL A 27 -0.24 15.17 -10.71
CA VAL A 27 0.88 14.89 -9.78
C VAL A 27 0.98 13.40 -9.49
N ALA A 28 -0.15 12.71 -9.23
CA ALA A 28 -0.16 11.27 -9.00
C ALA A 28 0.32 10.49 -10.24
N ALA A 29 -0.06 10.88 -11.44
CA ALA A 29 0.41 10.28 -12.69
C ALA A 29 1.94 10.39 -12.85
N SER A 30 2.51 11.57 -12.56
CA SER A 30 3.98 11.77 -12.60
C SER A 30 4.70 10.91 -11.55
N LYS A 31 4.19 10.87 -10.30
CA LYS A 31 4.77 10.07 -9.22
C LYS A 31 4.64 8.57 -9.49
N MET A 32 3.54 8.11 -10.07
CA MET A 32 3.33 6.73 -10.48
C MET A 32 4.41 6.27 -11.45
N ARG A 33 4.73 7.07 -12.48
CA ARG A 33 5.77 6.73 -13.44
C ARG A 33 7.12 6.51 -12.75
N LYS A 34 7.52 7.43 -11.88
CA LYS A 34 8.76 7.32 -11.10
C LYS A 34 8.76 6.10 -10.15
N ALA A 35 7.60 5.79 -9.52
CA ALA A 35 7.48 4.62 -8.65
C ALA A 35 7.59 3.31 -9.45
N GLN A 36 7.01 3.24 -10.65
CA GLN A 36 7.15 2.07 -11.54
C GLN A 36 8.59 1.89 -12.03
N GLU A 37 9.29 2.96 -12.35
CA GLU A 37 10.72 2.90 -12.74
C GLU A 37 11.56 2.32 -11.60
N ARG A 38 11.34 2.76 -10.35
CA ARG A 38 12.04 2.23 -9.17
C ARG A 38 11.70 0.75 -8.91
N MET A 39 10.43 0.39 -9.00
CA MET A 39 10.00 -1.00 -8.85
C MET A 39 10.67 -1.91 -9.88
N ARG A 40 10.76 -1.45 -11.15
CA ARG A 40 11.46 -2.20 -12.20
C ARG A 40 12.97 -2.28 -11.96
N ALA A 41 13.58 -1.21 -11.46
CA ALA A 41 15.00 -1.18 -11.13
C ALA A 41 15.37 -2.09 -9.94
N ALA A 42 14.47 -2.30 -8.99
CA ALA A 42 14.68 -3.18 -7.84
C ALA A 42 14.59 -4.68 -8.18
N ARG A 43 13.77 -5.06 -9.16
CA ARG A 43 13.52 -6.47 -9.53
C ARG A 43 14.79 -7.28 -9.87
N PRO A 44 15.74 -6.79 -10.68
CA PRO A 44 16.94 -7.56 -11.01
C PRO A 44 17.76 -7.95 -9.78
N TYR A 45 17.90 -7.04 -8.83
CA TYR A 45 18.60 -7.30 -7.58
C TYR A 45 17.87 -8.37 -6.74
N SER A 46 16.58 -8.21 -6.51
CA SER A 46 15.78 -9.18 -5.75
C SER A 46 15.79 -10.56 -6.39
N ASN A 47 15.73 -10.65 -7.72
CA ASN A 47 15.82 -11.91 -8.45
C ASN A 47 17.19 -12.56 -8.27
N LYS A 48 18.27 -11.80 -8.42
CA LYS A 48 19.64 -12.35 -8.27
C LYS A 48 19.92 -12.83 -6.84
N VAL A 49 19.50 -12.06 -5.83
CA VAL A 49 19.64 -12.48 -4.43
C VAL A 49 18.82 -13.75 -4.17
N ARG A 50 17.62 -13.85 -4.74
CA ARG A 50 16.79 -15.07 -4.68
C ARG A 50 17.49 -16.27 -5.32
N ASP A 51 18.00 -16.11 -6.54
CA ASP A 51 18.68 -17.18 -7.26
C ASP A 51 19.87 -17.72 -6.44
N ILE A 52 20.68 -16.81 -5.88
CA ILE A 52 21.83 -17.18 -5.03
C ILE A 52 21.34 -17.89 -3.76
N ALA A 53 20.33 -17.36 -3.08
CA ALA A 53 19.77 -17.96 -1.86
C ALA A 53 19.21 -19.38 -2.13
N THR A 54 18.58 -19.60 -3.29
CA THR A 54 18.07 -20.91 -3.70
C THR A 54 19.21 -21.90 -3.92
N HIS A 55 20.25 -21.50 -4.65
CA HIS A 55 21.42 -22.36 -4.92
C HIS A 55 22.16 -22.70 -3.61
N LEU A 56 22.33 -21.74 -2.70
CA LEU A 56 22.95 -21.96 -1.39
C LEU A 56 22.17 -22.95 -0.55
N GLY A 57 20.84 -22.86 -0.53
CA GLY A 57 19.98 -23.81 0.18
C GLY A 57 20.07 -25.24 -0.36
N GLN A 58 20.41 -25.41 -1.64
CA GLN A 58 20.61 -26.72 -2.28
C GLN A 58 22.04 -27.27 -2.09
N ALA A 59 23.05 -26.37 -2.10
CA ALA A 59 24.46 -26.76 -2.02
C ALA A 59 24.92 -27.16 -0.60
N ASN A 60 24.31 -26.63 0.45
CA ASN A 60 24.66 -26.88 1.85
C ASN A 60 23.48 -27.43 2.65
N PRO A 61 23.06 -28.68 2.47
CA PRO A 61 21.92 -29.27 3.17
C PRO A 61 22.14 -29.46 4.67
N GLU A 62 23.38 -29.41 5.14
CA GLU A 62 23.72 -29.57 6.57
C GLU A 62 23.57 -28.26 7.39
N TYR A 63 23.57 -27.10 6.74
CA TYR A 63 23.41 -25.81 7.40
C TYR A 63 21.97 -25.31 7.33
N PHE A 64 21.32 -25.25 8.50
CA PHE A 64 19.96 -24.70 8.64
C PHE A 64 20.01 -23.31 9.26
N HIS A 65 19.91 -22.28 8.41
CA HIS A 65 19.78 -20.92 8.89
C HIS A 65 18.51 -20.75 9.76
N PRO A 66 18.54 -19.92 10.84
CA PRO A 66 17.36 -19.66 11.69
C PRO A 66 16.09 -19.28 10.91
N PHE A 67 16.21 -18.58 9.77
CA PHE A 67 15.06 -18.20 8.92
C PHE A 67 14.39 -19.36 8.18
N MET A 68 15.02 -20.53 8.12
CA MET A 68 14.45 -21.75 7.54
C MET A 68 13.80 -22.64 8.60
N LYS A 69 14.13 -22.41 9.88
CA LYS A 69 13.66 -23.23 10.99
C LYS A 69 12.19 -22.93 11.30
N LYS A 70 11.35 -23.96 11.29
CA LYS A 70 9.95 -23.86 11.73
C LYS A 70 9.85 -23.89 13.27
N HIS A 71 8.98 -23.07 13.84
CA HIS A 71 8.72 -23.01 15.27
C HIS A 71 7.28 -23.49 15.60
N PRO A 72 7.00 -24.82 15.56
CA PRO A 72 5.63 -25.34 15.63
C PRO A 72 4.95 -25.13 17.00
N HIS A 73 5.72 -24.90 18.06
CA HIS A 73 5.19 -24.68 19.41
C HIS A 73 4.89 -23.21 19.73
N VAL A 74 5.30 -22.31 18.85
CA VAL A 74 5.09 -20.86 19.03
C VAL A 74 3.75 -20.47 18.43
N LYS A 75 2.93 -19.78 19.22
CA LYS A 75 1.58 -19.32 18.83
C LYS A 75 1.52 -17.85 18.45
N ALA A 76 2.65 -17.20 18.26
CA ALA A 76 2.70 -15.80 17.89
C ALA A 76 3.14 -15.64 16.42
N HIS A 77 2.45 -14.80 15.68
CA HIS A 77 2.71 -14.51 14.26
C HIS A 77 3.06 -13.04 14.05
N GLY A 78 4.08 -12.80 13.24
CA GLY A 78 4.52 -11.45 12.87
C GLY A 78 3.87 -10.96 11.58
N PHE A 79 3.42 -9.70 11.56
CA PHE A 79 2.89 -9.06 10.35
C PHE A 79 3.57 -7.71 10.12
N ILE A 80 4.22 -7.57 8.97
CA ILE A 80 4.72 -6.28 8.47
C ILE A 80 3.62 -5.69 7.60
N VAL A 81 2.97 -4.63 8.06
CA VAL A 81 1.80 -4.03 7.41
C VAL A 81 2.20 -2.78 6.66
N VAL A 82 2.19 -2.84 5.34
CA VAL A 82 2.54 -1.72 4.45
C VAL A 82 1.27 -1.01 4.00
N THR A 83 1.17 0.27 4.34
CA THR A 83 0.07 1.15 3.96
C THR A 83 0.59 2.50 3.51
N THR A 84 -0.31 3.41 3.16
CA THR A 84 0.07 4.75 2.76
C THR A 84 0.15 5.71 3.96
N ASP A 85 0.97 6.76 3.84
CA ASP A 85 0.97 7.86 4.80
C ASP A 85 -0.24 8.79 4.59
N LYS A 86 -0.59 9.03 3.32
CA LYS A 86 -1.69 9.93 2.91
C LYS A 86 -2.85 9.12 2.35
N GLY A 87 -4.08 9.63 2.48
CA GLY A 87 -5.27 9.03 1.92
C GLY A 87 -5.51 9.39 0.44
N LEU A 88 -6.78 9.39 0.06
CA LEU A 88 -7.25 9.71 -1.30
C LEU A 88 -6.77 8.73 -2.38
N CYS A 89 -6.52 7.48 -2.00
CA CYS A 89 -6.14 6.36 -2.87
C CYS A 89 -7.27 5.31 -2.98
N SER A 90 -8.52 5.76 -3.05
CA SER A 90 -9.71 4.90 -3.10
C SER A 90 -9.75 3.90 -1.92
N GLY A 91 -10.19 2.68 -2.15
CA GLY A 91 -10.27 1.62 -1.16
C GLY A 91 -8.98 0.86 -0.86
N MET A 92 -7.83 1.27 -1.39
CA MET A 92 -6.57 0.53 -1.30
C MET A 92 -6.21 0.16 0.15
N ASN A 93 -6.13 1.17 1.05
CA ASN A 93 -5.83 0.89 2.46
C ASN A 93 -6.91 0.07 3.15
N THR A 94 -8.18 0.33 2.83
CA THR A 94 -9.31 -0.42 3.40
C THR A 94 -9.26 -1.90 3.02
N ASN A 95 -8.87 -2.21 1.79
CA ASN A 95 -8.80 -3.58 1.31
C ASN A 95 -7.71 -4.38 2.03
N ILE A 96 -6.49 -3.82 2.17
CA ILE A 96 -5.40 -4.51 2.87
C ILE A 96 -5.69 -4.65 4.37
N LEU A 97 -6.27 -3.62 5.00
CA LEU A 97 -6.63 -3.67 6.41
C LEU A 97 -7.79 -4.64 6.69
N ARG A 98 -8.74 -4.78 5.75
CA ARG A 98 -9.80 -5.80 5.82
C ARG A 98 -9.22 -7.20 5.76
N LEU A 99 -8.30 -7.45 4.81
CA LEU A 99 -7.63 -8.73 4.64
C LEU A 99 -6.82 -9.09 5.90
N LEU A 100 -6.04 -8.14 6.43
CA LEU A 100 -5.32 -8.31 7.69
C LEU A 100 -6.27 -8.62 8.85
N THR A 101 -7.37 -7.87 8.99
CA THR A 101 -8.34 -8.07 10.08
C THR A 101 -8.97 -9.46 10.03
N ALA A 102 -9.32 -9.96 8.84
CA ALA A 102 -9.79 -11.32 8.69
C ALA A 102 -8.76 -12.33 9.20
N ARG A 103 -7.49 -12.18 8.78
CA ARG A 103 -6.40 -13.05 9.22
C ARG A 103 -6.15 -12.98 10.73
N LEU A 104 -6.19 -11.78 11.33
CA LEU A 104 -6.04 -11.62 12.78
C LEU A 104 -7.18 -12.29 13.56
N LYS A 105 -8.41 -12.23 13.07
CA LYS A 105 -9.56 -12.93 13.68
C LYS A 105 -9.41 -14.45 13.61
N ASP A 106 -8.94 -14.98 12.48
CA ASP A 106 -8.71 -16.41 12.31
C ASP A 106 -7.65 -16.92 13.30
N LEU A 107 -6.55 -16.18 13.48
CA LEU A 107 -5.51 -16.50 14.46
C LEU A 107 -6.07 -16.43 15.90
N GLN A 108 -6.82 -15.41 16.23
CA GLN A 108 -7.44 -15.27 17.53
C GLN A 108 -8.41 -16.42 17.85
N ALA A 109 -9.17 -16.88 16.87
CA ALA A 109 -10.05 -18.04 16.99
C ALA A 109 -9.27 -19.35 17.26
N GLN A 110 -8.03 -19.43 16.77
CA GLN A 110 -7.11 -20.55 17.02
C GLN A 110 -6.32 -20.42 18.35
N GLY A 111 -6.56 -19.35 19.11
CA GLY A 111 -5.83 -19.06 20.33
C GLY A 111 -4.38 -18.60 20.10
N GLU A 112 -4.11 -18.07 18.90
CA GLU A 112 -2.81 -17.55 18.50
C GLU A 112 -2.78 -16.02 18.61
N THR A 113 -1.59 -15.46 18.74
CA THR A 113 -1.38 -14.02 18.91
C THR A 113 -0.68 -13.41 17.69
N ALA A 114 -0.88 -12.12 17.49
CA ALA A 114 -0.23 -11.40 16.40
C ALA A 114 0.60 -10.24 16.94
N GLN A 115 1.81 -10.09 16.39
CA GLN A 115 2.67 -8.94 16.59
C GLN A 115 2.83 -8.21 15.26
N THR A 116 2.82 -6.89 15.27
CA THR A 116 2.77 -6.13 14.04
C THR A 116 3.90 -5.10 13.95
N VAL A 117 4.35 -4.85 12.73
CA VAL A 117 5.19 -3.70 12.37
C VAL A 117 4.40 -2.86 11.37
N ALA A 118 4.28 -1.57 11.64
CA ALA A 118 3.52 -0.66 10.80
C ALA A 118 4.44 0.17 9.89
N ILE A 119 4.23 0.09 8.59
CA ILE A 119 4.85 0.94 7.59
C ILE A 119 3.74 1.81 6.97
N GLY A 120 3.78 3.12 7.23
CA GLY A 120 2.78 4.09 6.81
C GLY A 120 1.73 4.44 7.88
N ASN A 121 1.35 5.71 7.88
CA ASN A 121 0.53 6.31 8.94
C ASN A 121 -0.91 5.74 8.99
N LYS A 122 -1.48 5.33 7.84
CA LYS A 122 -2.86 4.81 7.79
C LYS A 122 -2.98 3.44 8.48
N GLY A 123 -2.00 2.57 8.30
CA GLY A 123 -1.92 1.28 8.99
C GLY A 123 -1.67 1.44 10.48
N LEU A 124 -0.72 2.30 10.86
CA LEU A 124 -0.42 2.58 12.25
C LEU A 124 -1.66 3.07 13.02
N GLY A 125 -2.37 4.06 12.48
CA GLY A 125 -3.58 4.59 13.11
C GLY A 125 -4.69 3.54 13.23
N PHE A 126 -4.78 2.61 12.29
CA PHE A 126 -5.73 1.50 12.36
C PHE A 126 -5.30 0.47 13.42
N LEU A 127 -4.06 0.02 13.41
CA LEU A 127 -3.52 -0.99 14.36
C LEU A 127 -3.65 -0.51 15.81
N ASN A 128 -3.35 0.77 16.07
CA ASN A 128 -3.52 1.35 17.41
C ASN A 128 -5.00 1.37 17.84
N ARG A 129 -5.93 1.65 16.93
CA ARG A 129 -7.37 1.67 17.21
C ARG A 129 -7.92 0.28 17.54
N VAL A 130 -7.41 -0.75 16.87
CA VAL A 130 -7.81 -2.16 17.09
C VAL A 130 -7.11 -2.75 18.31
N GLY A 131 -6.13 -2.06 18.90
CA GLY A 131 -5.35 -2.55 20.04
C GLY A 131 -4.34 -3.64 19.66
N ALA A 132 -3.88 -3.66 18.40
CA ALA A 132 -2.86 -4.61 17.97
C ALA A 132 -1.50 -4.29 18.60
N LYS A 133 -0.73 -5.31 18.95
CA LYS A 133 0.63 -5.15 19.49
C LYS A 133 1.58 -4.69 18.37
N VAL A 134 1.94 -3.41 18.38
CA VAL A 134 2.87 -2.82 17.42
C VAL A 134 4.28 -2.81 18.04
N LEU A 135 5.21 -3.55 17.43
CA LEU A 135 6.60 -3.63 17.88
C LEU A 135 7.45 -2.47 17.38
N ALA A 136 7.24 -2.08 16.13
CA ALA A 136 7.97 -0.98 15.50
C ALA A 136 7.11 -0.30 14.44
N GLN A 137 7.46 0.93 14.10
CA GLN A 137 6.73 1.72 13.12
C GLN A 137 7.65 2.59 12.28
N VAL A 138 7.27 2.79 11.02
CA VAL A 138 7.85 3.79 10.11
C VAL A 138 6.75 4.58 9.47
N VAL A 139 6.80 5.87 9.60
CA VAL A 139 5.86 6.81 8.98
C VAL A 139 6.61 7.88 8.22
N GLN A 140 5.91 8.58 7.34
CA GLN A 140 6.46 9.67 6.53
C GLN A 140 7.66 9.23 5.66
N LEU A 141 7.55 8.06 5.01
CA LEU A 141 8.56 7.57 4.06
C LEU A 141 8.74 8.50 2.86
N GLY A 142 7.78 9.38 2.60
CA GLY A 142 7.79 10.28 1.46
C GLY A 142 7.45 9.58 0.14
N ASP A 143 7.98 10.11 -0.97
CA ASP A 143 7.72 9.59 -2.32
C ASP A 143 8.78 8.56 -2.79
N THR A 144 9.82 8.36 -1.99
CA THR A 144 10.93 7.46 -2.29
C THR A 144 11.15 6.52 -1.11
N PRO A 145 11.06 5.21 -1.30
CA PRO A 145 11.40 4.28 -0.24
C PRO A 145 12.93 4.30 -0.03
N HIS A 146 13.36 4.63 1.17
CA HIS A 146 14.75 4.53 1.60
C HIS A 146 14.92 3.25 2.40
N LEU A 147 15.77 2.34 1.93
CA LEU A 147 16.01 1.05 2.58
C LEU A 147 16.47 1.23 4.03
N GLU A 148 17.34 2.21 4.28
CA GLU A 148 17.88 2.54 5.61
C GLU A 148 16.79 2.76 6.66
N ARG A 149 15.66 3.36 6.27
CA ARG A 149 14.53 3.60 7.16
C ARG A 149 13.69 2.35 7.42
N LEU A 150 13.75 1.38 6.52
CA LEU A 150 13.01 0.11 6.60
C LEU A 150 13.77 -0.95 7.40
N ILE A 151 15.11 -0.93 7.35
CA ILE A 151 15.96 -1.95 8.00
C ILE A 151 15.65 -2.08 9.49
N GLY A 152 15.57 -0.98 10.23
CA GLY A 152 15.33 -1.02 11.69
C GLY A 152 14.08 -1.79 12.08
N PRO A 153 12.89 -1.38 11.62
CA PRO A 153 11.64 -2.10 11.90
C PRO A 153 11.59 -3.53 11.36
N VAL A 154 12.18 -3.79 10.19
CA VAL A 154 12.29 -5.15 9.65
C VAL A 154 13.15 -6.00 10.55
N LYS A 155 14.31 -5.50 10.99
CA LYS A 155 15.23 -6.20 11.88
C LYS A 155 14.57 -6.61 13.20
N VAL A 156 13.75 -5.74 13.80
CA VAL A 156 12.99 -6.09 15.02
C VAL A 156 12.16 -7.36 14.82
N MET A 157 11.52 -7.51 13.67
CA MET A 157 10.70 -8.68 13.35
C MET A 157 11.56 -9.92 13.06
N LEU A 158 12.70 -9.74 12.36
CA LEU A 158 13.64 -10.83 12.07
C LEU A 158 14.32 -11.35 13.34
N ASP A 159 14.71 -10.44 14.24
CA ASP A 159 15.32 -10.80 15.52
C ASP A 159 14.34 -11.57 16.42
N ALA A 160 13.07 -11.14 16.48
CA ALA A 160 12.02 -11.85 17.20
C ALA A 160 11.79 -13.27 16.63
N TYR A 161 11.84 -13.43 15.31
CA TYR A 161 11.74 -14.75 14.68
C TYR A 161 12.96 -15.63 15.00
N SER A 162 14.17 -15.09 14.88
CA SER A 162 15.43 -15.83 15.19
C SER A 162 15.51 -16.30 16.63
N LYS A 163 14.94 -15.50 17.56
CA LYS A 163 14.83 -15.89 18.98
C LYS A 163 13.75 -16.95 19.25
N GLY A 164 12.98 -17.34 18.25
CA GLY A 164 11.88 -18.28 18.41
C GLY A 164 10.64 -17.68 19.10
N GLU A 165 10.48 -16.35 19.08
CA GLU A 165 9.30 -15.68 19.64
C GLU A 165 8.12 -15.67 18.67
N LEU A 166 8.38 -15.91 17.37
CA LEU A 166 7.39 -15.93 16.31
C LEU A 166 7.41 -17.25 15.54
N ALA A 167 6.22 -17.76 15.22
CA ALA A 167 6.03 -18.95 14.38
C ALA A 167 6.20 -18.65 12.89
N SER A 168 5.79 -17.47 12.46
CA SER A 168 5.93 -16.99 11.08
C SER A 168 6.00 -15.48 11.03
N VAL A 169 6.55 -14.96 9.94
CA VAL A 169 6.52 -13.52 9.59
C VAL A 169 5.91 -13.38 8.21
N SER A 170 4.90 -12.55 8.09
CA SER A 170 4.21 -12.25 6.83
C SER A 170 4.23 -10.76 6.54
N ILE A 171 4.27 -10.39 5.26
CA ILE A 171 4.14 -9.02 4.80
C ILE A 171 2.78 -8.80 4.15
N CYS A 172 2.11 -7.74 4.55
CA CYS A 172 0.80 -7.33 4.02
C CYS A 172 0.98 -6.06 3.22
N PHE A 173 0.74 -6.10 1.93
CA PHE A 173 0.92 -4.94 1.04
C PHE A 173 -0.05 -4.98 -0.13
N THR A 174 -0.07 -3.93 -0.94
CA THR A 174 -0.86 -3.89 -2.18
C THR A 174 0.04 -4.09 -3.38
N ARG A 175 -0.09 -5.24 -4.03
CA ARG A 175 0.63 -5.61 -5.26
C ARG A 175 0.15 -4.78 -6.43
N PHE A 176 1.08 -4.29 -7.22
CA PHE A 176 0.81 -3.56 -8.44
C PHE A 176 0.65 -4.53 -9.62
N ILE A 177 -0.56 -4.68 -10.15
CA ILE A 177 -0.83 -5.47 -11.36
C ILE A 177 -0.73 -4.56 -12.59
N ASN A 178 -1.55 -3.52 -12.61
CA ASN A 178 -1.56 -2.49 -13.64
C ASN A 178 -2.19 -1.19 -13.09
N THR A 179 -2.25 -0.15 -13.90
CA THR A 179 -2.78 1.15 -13.50
C THR A 179 -4.22 1.09 -12.98
N MET A 180 -5.03 0.16 -13.47
CA MET A 180 -6.45 0.03 -13.08
C MET A 180 -6.69 -1.02 -11.98
N LYS A 181 -5.79 -1.98 -11.83
CA LYS A 181 -5.95 -3.10 -10.90
C LYS A 181 -4.76 -3.18 -9.93
N GLN A 182 -5.06 -3.08 -8.64
CA GLN A 182 -4.16 -3.33 -7.53
C GLN A 182 -4.79 -4.39 -6.63
N GLU A 183 -4.00 -5.25 -6.06
CA GLU A 183 -4.44 -6.39 -5.26
C GLU A 183 -3.82 -6.36 -3.87
N ALA A 184 -4.65 -6.43 -2.84
CA ALA A 184 -4.21 -6.58 -1.46
C ALA A 184 -3.78 -8.03 -1.22
N VAL A 185 -2.55 -8.25 -0.76
CA VAL A 185 -1.98 -9.58 -0.56
C VAL A 185 -1.30 -9.69 0.80
N ILE A 186 -1.29 -10.92 1.34
CA ILE A 186 -0.45 -11.30 2.49
C ILE A 186 0.49 -12.39 2.01
N GLU A 187 1.78 -12.12 2.09
CA GLU A 187 2.84 -13.04 1.67
C GLU A 187 3.68 -13.44 2.88
N GLN A 188 3.96 -14.72 3.00
CA GLN A 188 4.84 -15.21 4.04
C GLN A 188 6.29 -14.92 3.67
N LEU A 189 7.00 -14.22 4.56
CA LEU A 189 8.44 -13.98 4.47
C LEU A 189 9.24 -15.10 5.18
N LEU A 190 8.83 -15.47 6.40
CA LEU A 190 9.48 -16.50 7.22
C LEU A 190 8.43 -17.50 7.76
N PRO A 191 8.78 -18.79 7.87
CA PRO A 191 10.04 -19.41 7.44
C PRO A 191 10.24 -19.37 5.92
N LEU A 192 11.50 -19.28 5.51
CA LEU A 192 11.86 -19.46 4.11
C LEU A 192 11.69 -20.94 3.77
N SER A 193 10.94 -21.25 2.71
CA SER A 193 10.85 -22.63 2.23
C SER A 193 11.67 -22.80 0.95
N ALA A 194 12.58 -23.77 0.94
CA ALA A 194 13.40 -24.08 -0.20
C ALA A 194 12.54 -24.39 -1.45
N ASP A 195 11.39 -25.05 -1.27
CA ASP A 195 10.46 -25.37 -2.37
C ASP A 195 9.86 -24.12 -3.03
N LYS A 196 9.46 -23.12 -2.24
CA LYS A 196 8.95 -21.84 -2.79
C LYS A 196 10.04 -21.07 -3.52
N MET A 197 11.24 -21.03 -2.96
CA MET A 197 12.39 -20.38 -3.59
C MET A 197 12.74 -21.06 -4.91
N ALA A 198 12.74 -22.39 -4.95
CA ALA A 198 13.01 -23.18 -6.16
C ALA A 198 11.92 -22.99 -7.23
N GLN A 199 10.64 -23.01 -6.87
CA GLN A 199 9.53 -22.79 -7.80
C GLN A 199 9.57 -21.40 -8.45
N GLU A 200 9.91 -20.38 -7.69
CA GLU A 200 10.03 -19.02 -8.20
C GLU A 200 11.28 -18.83 -9.09
N THR A 201 12.35 -19.56 -8.82
CA THR A 201 13.56 -19.59 -9.66
C THR A 201 13.32 -20.31 -10.98
N LEU A 202 12.60 -21.44 -10.97
CA LEU A 202 12.22 -22.18 -12.19
C LEU A 202 11.37 -21.34 -13.14
N ALA A 203 10.55 -20.45 -12.62
CA ALA A 203 9.78 -19.50 -13.42
C ALA A 203 10.64 -18.42 -14.11
N SER A 204 11.90 -18.26 -13.71
CA SER A 204 12.83 -17.23 -14.21
C SER A 204 13.81 -17.72 -15.30
N GLY A 205 13.85 -19.01 -15.61
CA GLY A 205 14.70 -19.57 -16.69
C GLY A 205 15.52 -20.80 -16.28
N PRO A 206 16.34 -21.35 -17.19
CA PRO A 206 17.10 -22.57 -16.94
C PRO A 206 18.10 -22.38 -15.82
N THR A 207 18.00 -23.19 -14.80
CA THR A 207 18.93 -23.26 -13.67
C THR A 207 20.19 -24.02 -14.07
N HIS A 208 21.31 -23.29 -14.22
CA HIS A 208 22.61 -23.92 -14.17
C HIS A 208 23.02 -24.07 -12.70
N SER A 209 23.37 -25.27 -12.27
CA SER A 209 23.96 -25.48 -10.96
C SER A 209 25.39 -24.94 -10.99
N TRP A 210 25.59 -23.76 -10.42
CA TRP A 210 26.89 -23.18 -10.22
C TRP A 210 27.38 -23.55 -8.85
N ASP A 211 28.64 -23.96 -8.74
CA ASP A 211 29.32 -24.07 -7.46
C ASP A 211 29.97 -22.73 -7.16
N TYR A 212 29.66 -22.14 -6.00
CA TYR A 212 30.17 -20.84 -5.60
C TYR A 212 31.42 -21.01 -4.74
N LEU A 213 32.42 -20.18 -4.97
CA LEU A 213 33.53 -20.00 -4.06
C LEU A 213 33.10 -19.08 -2.93
N TYR A 214 33.14 -19.56 -1.69
CA TYR A 214 32.75 -18.82 -0.50
C TYR A 214 33.99 -18.26 0.19
N GLU A 215 34.02 -16.93 0.41
CA GLU A 215 35.05 -16.24 1.18
C GLU A 215 34.36 -15.32 2.18
N PRO A 216 34.70 -15.30 3.50
CA PRO A 216 35.70 -16.16 4.14
C PRO A 216 35.17 -17.57 4.51
N GLU A 217 33.88 -17.71 4.89
CA GLU A 217 33.24 -18.97 5.29
C GLU A 217 31.82 -19.05 4.74
N PRO A 218 31.37 -20.25 4.29
CA PRO A 218 30.05 -20.42 3.70
C PRO A 218 28.91 -19.95 4.61
N GLN A 219 28.99 -20.21 5.92
CA GLN A 219 27.95 -19.85 6.88
C GLN A 219 27.75 -18.34 6.99
N ALA A 220 28.82 -17.58 7.16
CA ALA A 220 28.76 -16.12 7.27
C ALA A 220 28.17 -15.47 6.02
N VAL A 221 28.53 -16.01 4.84
CA VAL A 221 27.99 -15.53 3.57
C VAL A 221 26.49 -15.83 3.45
N ILE A 222 26.04 -17.03 3.85
CA ILE A 222 24.64 -17.43 3.84
C ILE A 222 23.82 -16.56 4.79
N ASP A 223 24.31 -16.32 6.00
CA ASP A 223 23.62 -15.52 7.01
C ASP A 223 23.37 -14.09 6.52
N ASP A 224 24.41 -13.43 6.02
CA ASP A 224 24.29 -12.09 5.47
C ASP A 224 23.37 -12.05 4.24
N LEU A 225 23.49 -13.03 3.35
CA LEU A 225 22.69 -13.10 2.13
C LEU A 225 21.19 -13.26 2.44
N LEU A 226 20.83 -14.15 3.36
CA LEU A 226 19.42 -14.39 3.69
C LEU A 226 18.78 -13.18 4.38
N VAL A 227 19.53 -12.44 5.20
CA VAL A 227 19.07 -11.15 5.75
C VAL A 227 18.81 -10.16 4.61
N ARG A 228 19.78 -10.00 3.70
CA ARG A 228 19.65 -9.12 2.52
C ARG A 228 18.50 -9.54 1.61
N TYR A 229 18.26 -10.82 1.49
CA TYR A 229 17.12 -11.34 0.72
C TYR A 229 15.78 -10.87 1.30
N VAL A 230 15.58 -11.03 2.61
CA VAL A 230 14.33 -10.59 3.25
C VAL A 230 14.19 -9.05 3.18
N GLU A 231 15.29 -8.31 3.38
CA GLU A 231 15.30 -6.85 3.23
C GLU A 231 14.90 -6.43 1.80
N ALA A 232 15.39 -7.13 0.79
CA ALA A 232 15.06 -6.88 -0.62
C ALA A 232 13.59 -7.17 -0.92
N LEU A 233 13.02 -8.26 -0.37
CA LEU A 233 11.59 -8.58 -0.51
C LEU A 233 10.70 -7.49 0.13
N VAL A 234 11.06 -7.04 1.32
CA VAL A 234 10.32 -5.95 1.98
C VAL A 234 10.43 -4.65 1.19
N TYR A 235 11.62 -4.30 0.70
CA TYR A 235 11.80 -3.12 -0.15
C TYR A 235 10.97 -3.19 -1.42
N GLN A 236 10.94 -4.36 -2.09
CA GLN A 236 10.12 -4.58 -3.27
C GLN A 236 8.62 -4.41 -2.96
N ALA A 237 8.14 -5.00 -1.86
CA ALA A 237 6.74 -4.87 -1.44
C ALA A 237 6.36 -3.40 -1.15
N VAL A 238 7.25 -2.63 -0.51
CA VAL A 238 7.04 -1.20 -0.27
C VAL A 238 7.02 -0.41 -1.58
N ALA A 239 7.94 -0.71 -2.51
CA ALA A 239 7.97 -0.05 -3.83
C ALA A 239 6.72 -0.35 -4.66
N GLU A 240 6.23 -1.60 -4.64
CA GLU A 240 4.97 -1.99 -5.28
C GLU A 240 3.76 -1.30 -4.64
N ASN A 241 3.73 -1.23 -3.30
CA ASN A 241 2.68 -0.51 -2.59
C ASN A 241 2.66 0.98 -2.93
N MET A 242 3.82 1.62 -3.07
CA MET A 242 3.92 3.02 -3.49
C MET A 242 3.45 3.23 -4.94
N ALA A 243 3.77 2.32 -5.86
CA ALA A 243 3.28 2.38 -7.23
C ALA A 243 1.76 2.21 -7.28
N SER A 244 1.22 1.26 -6.49
CA SER A 244 -0.21 1.02 -6.32
C SER A 244 -0.91 2.25 -5.73
N GLU A 245 -0.32 2.90 -4.74
CA GLU A 245 -0.84 4.12 -4.11
C GLU A 245 -1.02 5.25 -5.12
N GLN A 246 0.01 5.55 -5.92
CA GLN A 246 -0.06 6.65 -6.87
C GLN A 246 -1.03 6.33 -8.02
N SER A 247 -1.10 5.08 -8.43
CA SER A 247 -2.06 4.61 -9.44
C SER A 247 -3.50 4.73 -8.94
N ALA A 248 -3.80 4.21 -7.76
CA ALA A 248 -5.12 4.31 -7.14
C ALA A 248 -5.53 5.77 -6.90
N ARG A 249 -4.58 6.63 -6.48
CA ARG A 249 -4.83 8.06 -6.30
C ARG A 249 -5.12 8.75 -7.63
N MET A 250 -4.39 8.46 -8.69
CA MET A 250 -4.63 9.02 -10.02
C MET A 250 -6.05 8.70 -10.49
N VAL A 251 -6.47 7.43 -10.40
CA VAL A 251 -7.82 7.00 -10.81
C VAL A 251 -8.90 7.65 -9.93
N ALA A 252 -8.70 7.69 -8.61
CA ALA A 252 -9.62 8.32 -7.68
C ALA A 252 -9.80 9.82 -7.94
N MET A 253 -8.70 10.53 -8.22
CA MET A 253 -8.74 11.96 -8.49
C MET A 253 -9.37 12.26 -9.86
N LYS A 254 -9.17 11.41 -10.88
CA LYS A 254 -9.87 11.50 -12.15
C LYS A 254 -11.38 11.38 -11.94
N SER A 255 -11.82 10.33 -11.26
CA SER A 255 -13.26 10.13 -10.97
C SER A 255 -13.85 11.28 -10.17
N ALA A 256 -13.11 11.82 -9.19
CA ALA A 256 -13.54 12.98 -8.42
C ALA A 256 -13.67 14.25 -9.28
N THR A 257 -12.76 14.45 -10.25
CA THR A 257 -12.79 15.57 -11.20
C THR A 257 -14.01 15.49 -12.14
N ASP A 258 -14.28 14.29 -12.66
CA ASP A 258 -15.42 14.04 -13.54
C ASP A 258 -16.75 14.23 -12.78
N ASN A 259 -16.85 13.67 -11.57
CA ASN A 259 -18.02 13.85 -10.70
C ASN A 259 -18.26 15.31 -10.31
N ALA A 260 -17.21 16.06 -10.00
CA ALA A 260 -17.31 17.50 -9.75
C ALA A 260 -17.85 18.25 -10.98
N GLY A 261 -17.48 17.82 -12.19
CA GLY A 261 -18.06 18.36 -13.43
C GLY A 261 -19.57 18.17 -13.54
N ASN A 262 -20.06 16.97 -13.22
CA ASN A 262 -21.48 16.64 -13.22
C ASN A 262 -22.26 17.49 -12.19
N VAL A 263 -21.75 17.56 -10.95
CA VAL A 263 -22.36 18.37 -9.89
C VAL A 263 -22.43 19.85 -10.26
N ILE A 264 -21.40 20.39 -10.93
CA ILE A 264 -21.42 21.78 -11.43
C ILE A 264 -22.55 21.95 -12.46
N GLY A 265 -22.72 20.99 -13.37
CA GLY A 265 -23.81 21.01 -14.36
C GLY A 265 -25.19 21.07 -13.70
N GLU A 266 -25.43 20.17 -12.74
CA GLU A 266 -26.67 20.10 -11.97
C GLU A 266 -26.94 21.42 -11.20
N LEU A 267 -25.93 21.92 -10.49
CA LEU A 267 -26.06 23.18 -9.74
C LEU A 267 -26.35 24.38 -10.67
N LYS A 268 -25.79 24.42 -11.88
CA LYS A 268 -26.09 25.47 -12.88
C LYS A 268 -27.55 25.41 -13.33
N LEU A 269 -28.09 24.21 -13.54
CA LEU A 269 -29.52 24.05 -13.90
C LEU A 269 -30.41 24.57 -12.76
N VAL A 270 -30.13 24.17 -11.51
CA VAL A 270 -30.88 24.64 -10.34
C VAL A 270 -30.75 26.15 -10.18
N TYR A 271 -29.56 26.71 -10.35
CA TYR A 271 -29.35 28.16 -10.34
C TYR A 271 -30.18 28.91 -11.35
N ASN A 272 -30.18 28.45 -12.62
CA ASN A 272 -30.95 29.08 -13.68
C ASN A 272 -32.45 29.01 -13.42
N LYS A 273 -32.97 27.85 -12.97
CA LYS A 273 -34.38 27.68 -12.59
C LYS A 273 -34.78 28.64 -11.44
N THR A 274 -33.96 28.69 -10.39
CA THR A 274 -34.19 29.59 -9.22
C THR A 274 -34.14 31.05 -9.66
N ARG A 275 -33.19 31.41 -10.52
CA ARG A 275 -33.09 32.78 -11.06
C ARG A 275 -34.32 33.16 -11.88
N GLN A 276 -34.77 32.29 -12.78
CA GLN A 276 -35.97 32.52 -13.57
C GLN A 276 -37.20 32.66 -12.73
N ALA A 277 -37.38 31.80 -11.72
CA ALA A 277 -38.49 31.89 -10.77
C ALA A 277 -38.47 33.20 -9.99
N ALA A 278 -37.31 33.69 -9.56
CA ALA A 278 -37.16 34.96 -8.85
C ALA A 278 -37.54 36.16 -9.75
N ILE A 279 -37.04 36.15 -11.04
CA ILE A 279 -37.37 37.20 -12.00
C ILE A 279 -38.87 37.23 -12.28
N THR A 280 -39.49 36.04 -12.52
CA THR A 280 -40.93 35.93 -12.79
C THR A 280 -41.73 36.42 -11.58
N LYS A 281 -41.30 36.11 -10.34
CA LYS A 281 -41.96 36.59 -9.12
C LYS A 281 -41.87 38.11 -9.01
N GLU A 282 -40.70 38.71 -9.21
CA GLU A 282 -40.49 40.15 -9.18
C GLU A 282 -41.34 40.86 -10.26
N LEU A 283 -41.41 40.34 -11.49
CA LEU A 283 -42.27 40.85 -12.54
C LEU A 283 -43.76 40.77 -12.17
N SER A 284 -44.20 39.63 -11.60
CA SER A 284 -45.59 39.46 -11.15
C SER A 284 -45.94 40.45 -10.04
N GLU A 285 -45.05 40.70 -9.13
CA GLU A 285 -45.23 41.67 -8.04
C GLU A 285 -45.33 43.12 -8.57
N ILE A 286 -44.50 43.49 -9.56
CA ILE A 286 -44.57 44.81 -10.21
C ILE A 286 -45.89 44.98 -10.98
N VAL A 287 -46.31 43.98 -11.74
CA VAL A 287 -47.58 44.02 -12.52
C VAL A 287 -48.78 44.12 -11.58
N ALA A 288 -48.78 43.30 -10.49
CA ALA A 288 -49.85 43.35 -9.51
C ALA A 288 -49.90 44.71 -8.78
N GLY A 289 -48.74 45.30 -8.45
CA GLY A 289 -48.67 46.63 -7.87
C GLY A 289 -49.15 47.74 -8.81
N ALA A 290 -48.83 47.63 -10.10
CA ALA A 290 -49.33 48.60 -11.11
C ALA A 290 -50.84 48.46 -11.40
N ALA A 291 -51.41 47.27 -11.21
CA ALA A 291 -52.87 47.06 -11.37
C ALA A 291 -53.68 47.47 -10.13
N ALA A 292 -53.02 47.74 -8.99
CA ALA A 292 -53.65 48.15 -7.71
C ALA A 292 -53.67 49.69 -7.53
N VAL A 293 -53.11 50.46 -8.44
CA VAL A 293 -53.13 51.91 -8.54
C VAL A 293 -54.07 52.31 -9.69
#